data_f2e25818db61a496fc60e29cbf8072c7
#
_entry.id   f2e25818db61a496fc60e29cbf8072c7
#
_cell.length_a   1.000
_cell.length_b   1.000
_cell.length_c   1.000
_cell.angle_alpha   90.00
_cell.angle_beta   90.00
_cell.angle_gamma   90.00
#
_symmetry.space_group_name_H-M   'P 1'
#
loop_
_entity.id
_entity.type
_entity.pdbx_description
1 polymer ?
#
loop_
_entity_poly.entity_id
_entity_poly.type
_entity_poly.pdbx_seq_one_letter_code
_entity_poly.pdbx_strand_id
1 'polypeptide(L)'
;MIEKTSNWNDPRFDTIIDVRAPLEFANDHIIGAINCPVLNNNERAEVGYLYKNVSGFKARIIGSSMTARNIASHIENNFSQFDGGWRPLVYCWRGGQRSRSMSIVLKEVGWRVAVLEGGHKKYRQDVIKMLPETVKKLKVVLVSGQTGSGKTKLLSEISSQGGQVLDLEK
;
A
#
# COMPACT_ATOMS: atom_id res chain seq x y z
N MET A 1 -6.12 -22.86 3.17
CA MET A 1 -5.00 -22.01 3.61
C MET A 1 -4.95 -20.78 2.70
N ILE A 2 -4.58 -19.57 3.20
CA ILE A 2 -4.40 -18.38 2.37
C ILE A 2 -3.02 -18.46 1.73
N GLU A 3 -2.92 -18.19 0.43
CA GLU A 3 -1.66 -18.11 -0.29
C GLU A 3 -0.78 -16.99 0.29
N LYS A 4 0.52 -17.22 0.36
CA LYS A 4 1.50 -16.22 0.75
C LYS A 4 2.53 -16.07 -0.34
N THR A 5 2.94 -14.85 -0.62
CA THR A 5 3.97 -14.55 -1.62
C THR A 5 4.91 -13.46 -1.11
N SER A 6 6.17 -13.54 -1.49
CA SER A 6 7.14 -12.46 -1.28
C SER A 6 7.27 -11.54 -2.50
N ASN A 7 6.64 -11.90 -3.63
CA ASN A 7 6.70 -11.14 -4.87
C ASN A 7 5.51 -10.18 -4.93
N TRP A 8 5.75 -8.90 -4.68
CA TRP A 8 4.75 -7.84 -4.75
C TRP A 8 4.43 -7.40 -6.18
N ASN A 9 5.28 -7.73 -7.17
CA ASN A 9 5.13 -7.37 -8.58
C ASN A 9 4.80 -8.60 -9.44
N ASP A 10 4.09 -9.58 -8.88
CA ASP A 10 3.68 -10.76 -9.61
C ASP A 10 2.46 -10.42 -10.51
N PRO A 11 2.58 -10.57 -11.85
CA PRO A 11 1.52 -10.21 -12.79
C PRO A 11 0.25 -11.06 -12.68
N ARG A 12 0.27 -12.11 -11.85
CA ARG A 12 -0.94 -12.91 -11.57
C ARG A 12 -1.98 -12.17 -10.74
N PHE A 13 -1.60 -11.10 -10.04
CA PHE A 13 -2.52 -10.34 -9.20
C PHE A 13 -3.12 -9.16 -9.98
N ASP A 14 -4.44 -9.11 -9.99
CA ASP A 14 -5.20 -8.08 -10.71
C ASP A 14 -5.23 -6.75 -9.92
N THR A 15 -5.12 -6.83 -8.60
CA THR A 15 -5.24 -5.68 -7.71
C THR A 15 -4.33 -5.84 -6.51
N ILE A 16 -3.63 -4.78 -6.13
CA ILE A 16 -2.84 -4.72 -4.89
C ILE A 16 -3.64 -3.89 -3.88
N ILE A 17 -3.94 -4.47 -2.72
CA ILE A 17 -4.77 -3.84 -1.68
C ILE A 17 -3.93 -3.52 -0.45
N ASP A 18 -3.82 -2.23 -0.14
CA ASP A 18 -3.25 -1.76 1.13
C ASP A 18 -4.34 -1.61 2.19
N VAL A 19 -4.29 -2.43 3.22
CA VAL A 19 -5.26 -2.39 4.33
C VAL A 19 -4.77 -1.55 5.52
N ARG A 20 -3.72 -0.76 5.35
CA ARG A 20 -3.24 0.18 6.36
C ARG A 20 -4.16 1.40 6.42
N ALA A 21 -4.04 2.16 7.52
CA ALA A 21 -4.79 3.40 7.67
C ALA A 21 -4.45 4.42 6.56
N PRO A 22 -5.39 5.31 6.19
CA PRO A 22 -5.17 6.27 5.10
C PRO A 22 -3.91 7.12 5.22
N LEU A 23 -3.54 7.55 6.42
CA LEU A 23 -2.28 8.29 6.64
C LEU A 23 -1.03 7.42 6.41
N GLU A 24 -1.08 6.12 6.74
CA GLU A 24 0.02 5.20 6.43
C GLU A 24 0.18 5.04 4.92
N PHE A 25 -0.94 4.97 4.18
CA PHE A 25 -0.97 4.85 2.73
C PHE A 25 -0.48 6.14 2.04
N ALA A 26 -0.98 7.29 2.46
CA ALA A 26 -0.61 8.58 1.90
C ALA A 26 0.89 8.90 2.05
N ASN A 27 1.50 8.43 3.16
CA ASN A 27 2.93 8.63 3.39
C ASN A 27 3.81 7.80 2.44
N ASP A 28 3.46 6.55 2.18
CA ASP A 28 4.18 5.66 1.26
C ASP A 28 3.37 4.36 1.04
N HIS A 29 3.30 3.85 -0.20
CA HIS A 29 2.58 2.63 -0.56
C HIS A 29 3.20 1.92 -1.77
N ILE A 30 2.79 0.70 -2.03
CA ILE A 30 3.19 -0.04 -3.23
C ILE A 30 2.54 0.64 -4.45
N ILE A 31 3.33 0.93 -5.47
CA ILE A 31 2.87 1.59 -6.70
C ILE A 31 1.69 0.80 -7.30
N GLY A 32 0.61 1.50 -7.61
CA GLY A 32 -0.61 0.91 -8.15
C GLY A 32 -1.53 0.26 -7.11
N ALA A 33 -1.18 0.29 -5.82
CA ALA A 33 -2.06 -0.20 -4.76
C ALA A 33 -3.25 0.73 -4.53
N ILE A 34 -4.40 0.12 -4.21
CA ILE A 34 -5.57 0.84 -3.72
C ILE A 34 -5.64 0.76 -2.19
N ASN A 35 -6.11 1.83 -1.54
CA ASN A 35 -6.27 1.83 -0.09
C ASN A 35 -7.67 1.37 0.31
N CYS A 36 -7.73 0.22 0.99
CA CYS A 36 -8.95 -0.31 1.60
C CYS A 36 -8.69 -0.58 3.08
N PRO A 37 -8.65 0.47 3.92
CA PRO A 37 -8.19 0.37 5.30
C PRO A 37 -9.14 -0.48 6.15
N VAL A 38 -8.60 -1.49 6.85
CA VAL A 38 -9.39 -2.25 7.83
C VAL A 38 -9.57 -1.49 9.15
N LEU A 39 -8.81 -0.42 9.34
CA LEU A 39 -8.99 0.59 10.40
C LEU A 39 -8.71 1.96 9.80
N ASN A 40 -9.60 2.93 9.97
CA ASN A 40 -9.33 4.32 9.64
C ASN A 40 -8.28 4.93 10.59
N ASN A 41 -7.90 6.19 10.40
CA ASN A 41 -6.84 6.82 11.20
C ASN A 41 -7.17 6.88 12.70
N ASN A 42 -8.41 7.24 13.05
CA ASN A 42 -8.87 7.35 14.44
C ASN A 42 -8.96 5.97 15.10
N GLU A 43 -9.56 5.00 14.42
CA GLU A 43 -9.65 3.62 14.88
C GLU A 43 -8.25 3.00 15.06
N ARG A 44 -7.34 3.28 14.13
CA ARG A 44 -5.95 2.82 14.22
C ARG A 44 -5.23 3.41 15.43
N ALA A 45 -5.44 4.70 15.72
CA ALA A 45 -4.90 5.38 16.89
C ALA A 45 -5.48 4.81 18.19
N GLU A 46 -6.80 4.63 18.25
CA GLU A 46 -7.51 4.08 19.40
C GLU A 46 -7.05 2.66 19.73
N VAL A 47 -7.07 1.75 18.74
CA VAL A 47 -6.59 0.38 18.92
C VAL A 47 -5.13 0.34 19.35
N GLY A 48 -4.30 1.22 18.79
CA GLY A 48 -2.89 1.36 19.17
C GLY A 48 -2.71 1.80 20.62
N TYR A 49 -3.49 2.77 21.06
CA TYR A 49 -3.51 3.24 22.44
C TYR A 49 -3.93 2.14 23.43
N LEU A 50 -5.05 1.46 23.13
CA LEU A 50 -5.55 0.37 23.95
C LEU A 50 -4.53 -0.77 24.09
N TYR A 51 -3.88 -1.10 22.99
CA TYR A 51 -2.87 -2.17 22.96
C TYR A 51 -1.67 -1.85 23.86
N LYS A 52 -1.22 -0.59 23.83
CA LYS A 52 -0.03 -0.13 24.56
C LYS A 52 -0.31 0.16 26.03
N ASN A 53 -1.49 0.76 26.35
CA ASN A 53 -1.73 1.37 27.65
C ASN A 53 -2.79 0.66 28.49
N VAL A 54 -3.59 -0.24 27.90
CA VAL A 54 -4.70 -0.89 28.63
C VAL A 54 -4.54 -2.40 28.62
N SER A 55 -4.80 -3.06 27.49
CA SER A 55 -4.73 -4.52 27.35
C SER A 55 -4.70 -4.92 25.88
N GLY A 56 -3.74 -5.77 25.52
CA GLY A 56 -3.68 -6.33 24.17
C GLY A 56 -4.92 -7.17 23.82
N PHE A 57 -5.56 -7.82 24.80
CA PHE A 57 -6.80 -8.58 24.55
C PHE A 57 -7.99 -7.66 24.29
N LYS A 58 -8.17 -6.60 25.11
CA LYS A 58 -9.22 -5.60 24.92
C LYS A 58 -9.07 -4.87 23.59
N ALA A 59 -7.85 -4.49 23.23
CA ALA A 59 -7.54 -3.89 21.92
C ALA A 59 -7.92 -4.82 20.76
N ARG A 60 -7.70 -6.15 20.88
CA ARG A 60 -8.10 -7.12 19.87
C ARG A 60 -9.62 -7.22 19.73
N ILE A 61 -10.37 -7.23 20.82
CA ILE A 61 -11.85 -7.27 20.77
C ILE A 61 -12.38 -6.07 19.99
N ILE A 62 -11.99 -4.86 20.42
CA ILE A 62 -12.45 -3.61 19.81
C ILE A 62 -11.98 -3.49 18.37
N GLY A 63 -10.68 -3.74 18.10
CA GLY A 63 -10.10 -3.67 16.78
C GLY A 63 -10.69 -4.71 15.81
N SER A 64 -11.06 -5.90 16.29
CA SER A 64 -11.72 -6.91 15.44
C SER A 64 -13.12 -6.48 15.03
N SER A 65 -13.88 -5.86 15.93
CA SER A 65 -15.23 -5.33 15.63
C SER A 65 -15.16 -4.23 14.56
N MET A 66 -14.25 -3.26 14.72
CA MET A 66 -14.01 -2.20 13.73
C MET A 66 -13.57 -2.78 12.38
N THR A 67 -12.59 -3.68 12.41
CA THR A 67 -12.06 -4.36 11.22
C THR A 67 -13.15 -5.10 10.46
N ALA A 68 -14.02 -5.86 11.14
CA ALA A 68 -15.09 -6.61 10.49
C ALA A 68 -16.09 -5.68 9.77
N ARG A 69 -16.45 -4.56 10.41
CA ARG A 69 -17.35 -3.55 9.84
C ARG A 69 -16.75 -2.89 8.59
N ASN A 70 -15.48 -2.50 8.66
CA ASN A 70 -14.80 -1.86 7.54
C ASN A 70 -14.59 -2.84 6.37
N ILE A 71 -14.30 -4.12 6.65
CA ILE A 71 -14.21 -5.16 5.59
C ILE A 71 -15.56 -5.32 4.90
N ALA A 72 -16.67 -5.42 5.65
CA ALA A 72 -18.00 -5.52 5.07
C ALA A 72 -18.30 -4.34 4.13
N SER A 73 -18.02 -3.11 4.58
CA SER A 73 -18.18 -1.90 3.77
C SER A 73 -17.32 -1.93 2.49
N HIS A 74 -16.09 -2.44 2.55
CA HIS A 74 -15.24 -2.57 1.35
C HIS A 74 -15.79 -3.59 0.36
N ILE A 75 -16.35 -4.71 0.84
CA ILE A 75 -16.97 -5.71 -0.03
C ILE A 75 -18.16 -5.10 -0.76
N GLU A 76 -19.03 -4.39 -0.04
CA GLU A 76 -20.23 -3.78 -0.61
C GLU A 76 -19.90 -2.69 -1.64
N ASN A 77 -18.98 -1.79 -1.30
CA ASN A 77 -18.76 -0.57 -2.07
C ASN A 77 -17.62 -0.66 -3.10
N ASN A 78 -16.63 -1.54 -2.87
CA ASN A 78 -15.43 -1.57 -3.69
C ASN A 78 -15.22 -2.89 -4.43
N PHE A 79 -15.71 -4.03 -3.89
CA PHE A 79 -15.34 -5.34 -4.41
C PHE A 79 -16.50 -6.11 -5.04
N SER A 80 -17.74 -5.70 -4.81
CA SER A 80 -18.95 -6.35 -5.34
C SER A 80 -18.99 -6.44 -6.87
N GLN A 81 -18.21 -5.61 -7.57
CA GLN A 81 -18.08 -5.60 -9.02
C GLN A 81 -17.15 -6.68 -9.58
N PHE A 82 -16.33 -7.33 -8.75
CA PHE A 82 -15.37 -8.34 -9.21
C PHE A 82 -16.01 -9.73 -9.27
N ASP A 83 -15.73 -10.44 -10.35
CA ASP A 83 -16.14 -11.83 -10.52
C ASP A 83 -15.31 -12.81 -9.69
N GLY A 84 -15.66 -14.11 -9.74
CA GLY A 84 -14.96 -15.17 -9.00
C GLY A 84 -13.51 -15.44 -9.47
N GLY A 85 -13.10 -14.84 -10.57
CA GLY A 85 -11.73 -14.94 -11.10
C GLY A 85 -10.74 -14.00 -10.43
N TRP A 86 -11.22 -12.96 -9.75
CA TRP A 86 -10.38 -11.92 -9.16
C TRP A 86 -9.31 -12.44 -8.20
N ARG A 87 -8.09 -11.90 -8.35
CA ARG A 87 -6.90 -12.32 -7.60
C ARG A 87 -6.24 -11.13 -6.91
N PRO A 88 -6.75 -10.68 -5.75
CA PRO A 88 -6.14 -9.58 -5.02
C PRO A 88 -4.92 -10.02 -4.21
N LEU A 89 -3.87 -9.18 -4.22
CA LEU A 89 -2.76 -9.24 -3.29
C LEU A 89 -3.00 -8.27 -2.15
N VAL A 90 -3.12 -8.76 -0.92
CA VAL A 90 -3.43 -7.95 0.25
C VAL A 90 -2.18 -7.76 1.11
N TYR A 91 -1.90 -6.54 1.54
CA TYR A 91 -0.80 -6.29 2.46
C TYR A 91 -1.17 -5.29 3.56
N CYS A 92 -0.43 -5.39 4.67
CA CYS A 92 -0.37 -4.39 5.73
C CYS A 92 1.10 -4.06 6.04
N TRP A 93 1.39 -3.48 7.20
CA TRP A 93 2.77 -3.10 7.54
C TRP A 93 3.78 -4.28 7.54
N ARG A 94 3.39 -5.45 8.10
CA ARG A 94 4.28 -6.63 8.22
C ARG A 94 3.62 -7.95 7.77
N GLY A 95 2.51 -7.90 7.05
CA GLY A 95 1.77 -9.12 6.71
C GLY A 95 1.10 -9.81 7.92
N GLY A 96 0.68 -9.01 8.92
CA GLY A 96 0.09 -9.50 10.18
C GLY A 96 -1.43 -9.58 10.17
N GLN A 97 -2.04 -9.33 11.36
CA GLN A 97 -3.49 -9.50 11.58
C GLN A 97 -4.36 -8.71 10.59
N ARG A 98 -4.03 -7.45 10.29
CA ARG A 98 -4.82 -6.58 9.42
C ARG A 98 -5.03 -7.20 8.02
N SER A 99 -3.94 -7.55 7.34
CA SER A 99 -4.02 -8.19 6.02
C SER A 99 -4.64 -9.58 6.09
N ARG A 100 -4.34 -10.36 7.14
CA ARG A 100 -4.93 -11.68 7.32
C ARG A 100 -6.45 -11.61 7.50
N SER A 101 -6.97 -10.67 8.29
CA SER A 101 -8.42 -10.52 8.51
C SER A 101 -9.16 -10.23 7.21
N MET A 102 -8.69 -9.26 6.41
CA MET A 102 -9.23 -8.99 5.08
C MET A 102 -9.18 -10.24 4.19
N SER A 103 -8.02 -10.88 4.11
CA SER A 103 -7.82 -12.03 3.23
C SER A 103 -8.66 -13.24 3.60
N ILE A 104 -8.97 -13.47 4.89
CA ILE A 104 -9.87 -14.55 5.32
C ILE A 104 -11.25 -14.30 4.74
N VAL A 105 -11.81 -13.12 4.92
CA VAL A 105 -13.17 -12.80 4.48
C VAL A 105 -13.26 -12.85 2.95
N LEU A 106 -12.31 -12.23 2.23
CA LEU A 106 -12.30 -12.27 0.77
C LEU A 106 -12.18 -13.71 0.22
N LYS A 107 -11.42 -14.55 0.90
CA LYS A 107 -11.31 -15.96 0.51
C LYS A 107 -12.59 -16.74 0.73
N GLU A 108 -13.33 -16.47 1.81
CA GLU A 108 -14.63 -17.11 2.05
C GLU A 108 -15.69 -16.71 1.02
N VAL A 109 -15.57 -15.53 0.40
CA VAL A 109 -16.38 -15.13 -0.77
C VAL A 109 -16.06 -16.01 -2.00
N GLY A 110 -14.85 -16.59 -2.06
CA GLY A 110 -14.41 -17.47 -3.15
C GLY A 110 -13.28 -16.88 -4.02
N TRP A 111 -12.81 -15.67 -3.74
CA TRP A 111 -11.72 -15.04 -4.50
C TRP A 111 -10.34 -15.65 -4.19
N ARG A 112 -9.44 -15.58 -5.16
CA ARG A 112 -8.09 -16.17 -5.08
C ARG A 112 -7.09 -15.22 -4.43
N VAL A 113 -7.26 -14.99 -3.15
CA VAL A 113 -6.53 -14.00 -2.37
C VAL A 113 -5.14 -14.49 -1.95
N ALA A 114 -4.14 -13.63 -2.10
CA ALA A 114 -2.82 -13.82 -1.51
C ALA A 114 -2.46 -12.70 -0.51
N VAL A 115 -1.57 -13.02 0.42
CA VAL A 115 -0.99 -12.06 1.38
C VAL A 115 0.48 -11.84 1.09
N LEU A 116 0.91 -10.58 1.01
CA LEU A 116 2.31 -10.23 0.88
C LEU A 116 3.07 -10.48 2.19
N GLU A 117 4.00 -11.42 2.16
CA GLU A 117 4.88 -11.71 3.30
C GLU A 117 5.77 -10.52 3.64
N GLY A 118 5.87 -10.20 4.93
CA GLY A 118 6.62 -9.03 5.38
C GLY A 118 5.96 -7.68 5.07
N GLY A 119 4.90 -7.66 4.23
CA GLY A 119 4.08 -6.50 3.91
C GLY A 119 4.88 -5.31 3.38
N HIS A 120 4.37 -4.09 3.62
CA HIS A 120 5.00 -2.84 3.17
C HIS A 120 6.46 -2.67 3.66
N LYS A 121 6.76 -3.13 4.87
CA LYS A 121 8.14 -3.07 5.38
C LYS A 121 9.10 -3.83 4.49
N LYS A 122 8.73 -5.02 4.06
CA LYS A 122 9.56 -5.86 3.17
C LYS A 122 9.67 -5.22 1.78
N TYR A 123 8.56 -4.77 1.20
CA TYR A 123 8.54 -4.03 -0.06
C TYR A 123 9.54 -2.86 -0.03
N ARG A 124 9.47 -2.00 0.99
CA ARG A 124 10.38 -0.87 1.12
C ARG A 124 11.86 -1.28 1.20
N GLN A 125 12.16 -2.37 1.91
CA GLN A 125 13.51 -2.91 1.97
C GLN A 125 13.99 -3.42 0.61
N ASP A 126 13.12 -4.06 -0.15
CA ASP A 126 13.45 -4.57 -1.49
C ASP A 126 13.68 -3.42 -2.48
N VAL A 127 12.83 -2.38 -2.44
CA VAL A 127 13.03 -1.16 -3.24
C VAL A 127 14.37 -0.51 -2.92
N ILE A 128 14.71 -0.32 -1.65
CA ILE A 128 16.00 0.28 -1.25
C ILE A 128 17.18 -0.54 -1.78
N LYS A 129 17.09 -1.87 -1.76
CA LYS A 129 18.15 -2.75 -2.29
C LYS A 129 18.27 -2.69 -3.81
N MET A 130 17.15 -2.55 -4.52
CA MET A 130 17.10 -2.50 -5.98
C MET A 130 17.50 -1.13 -6.54
N LEU A 131 17.28 -0.06 -5.79
CA LEU A 131 17.45 1.31 -6.23
C LEU A 131 18.84 1.60 -6.82
N PRO A 132 19.98 1.22 -6.16
CA PRO A 132 21.32 1.51 -6.69
C PRO A 132 21.57 0.92 -8.08
N GLU A 133 21.12 -0.31 -8.31
CA GLU A 133 21.28 -0.98 -9.61
C GLU A 133 20.34 -0.43 -10.68
N THR A 134 19.16 0.04 -10.28
CA THR A 134 18.21 0.69 -11.19
C THR A 134 18.74 2.06 -11.63
N VAL A 135 19.24 2.85 -10.70
CA VAL A 135 19.79 4.19 -10.99
C VAL A 135 20.98 4.12 -11.93
N LYS A 136 21.86 3.13 -11.82
CA LYS A 136 23.00 2.95 -12.75
C LYS A 136 22.59 2.79 -14.22
N LYS A 137 21.35 2.36 -14.47
CA LYS A 137 20.81 2.15 -15.84
C LYS A 137 20.14 3.40 -16.41
N LEU A 138 19.92 4.42 -15.60
CA LEU A 138 19.25 5.64 -16.01
C LEU A 138 20.24 6.60 -16.69
N LYS A 139 19.82 7.19 -17.80
CA LYS A 139 20.48 8.38 -18.34
C LYS A 139 19.94 9.61 -17.63
N VAL A 140 20.72 10.17 -16.73
CA VAL A 140 20.32 11.35 -15.97
C VAL A 140 21.00 12.58 -16.57
N VAL A 141 20.21 13.62 -16.87
CA VAL A 141 20.70 14.94 -17.27
C VAL A 141 20.42 15.91 -16.13
N LEU A 142 21.46 16.49 -15.58
CA LEU A 142 21.34 17.46 -14.50
C LEU A 142 21.11 18.86 -15.07
N VAL A 143 19.99 19.48 -14.70
CA VAL A 143 19.72 20.90 -14.99
C VAL A 143 20.15 21.73 -13.79
N SER A 144 21.20 22.51 -13.93
CA SER A 144 21.71 23.39 -12.89
C SER A 144 21.76 24.85 -13.37
N GLY A 145 21.79 25.80 -12.44
CA GLY A 145 21.86 27.25 -12.74
C GLY A 145 21.48 28.07 -11.51
N GLN A 146 21.70 29.37 -11.60
CA GLN A 146 21.41 30.33 -10.53
C GLN A 146 19.91 30.40 -10.20
N THR A 147 19.57 30.86 -9.02
CA THR A 147 18.17 31.16 -8.63
C THR A 147 17.57 32.16 -9.63
N GLY A 148 16.36 31.91 -10.09
CA GLY A 148 15.67 32.74 -11.08
C GLY A 148 16.04 32.48 -12.54
N SER A 149 16.94 31.54 -12.86
CA SER A 149 17.33 31.19 -14.25
C SER A 149 16.29 30.39 -15.06
N GLY A 150 15.09 30.14 -14.49
CA GLY A 150 14.00 29.46 -15.21
C GLY A 150 14.08 27.94 -15.20
N LYS A 151 14.91 27.31 -14.34
CA LYS A 151 15.03 25.85 -14.25
C LYS A 151 13.68 25.14 -14.06
N THR A 152 12.87 25.57 -13.11
CA THR A 152 11.58 24.99 -12.81
C THR A 152 10.62 25.09 -14.02
N LYS A 153 10.66 26.21 -14.77
CA LYS A 153 9.87 26.38 -15.98
C LYS A 153 10.32 25.41 -17.09
N LEU A 154 11.64 25.25 -17.26
CA LEU A 154 12.21 24.29 -18.21
C LEU A 154 11.81 22.85 -17.85
N LEU A 155 11.92 22.47 -16.58
CA LEU A 155 11.51 21.14 -16.12
C LEU A 155 10.01 20.89 -16.34
N SER A 156 9.17 21.90 -16.09
CA SER A 156 7.74 21.82 -16.36
C SER A 156 7.43 21.61 -17.85
N GLU A 157 8.16 22.33 -18.73
CA GLU A 157 8.00 22.19 -20.18
C GLU A 157 8.46 20.82 -20.68
N ILE A 158 9.60 20.32 -20.19
CA ILE A 158 10.07 18.95 -20.51
C ILE A 158 9.02 17.91 -20.08
N SER A 159 8.43 18.07 -18.89
CA SER A 159 7.38 17.18 -18.41
C SER A 159 6.13 17.21 -19.29
N SER A 160 5.71 18.42 -19.74
CA SER A 160 4.54 18.58 -20.62
C SER A 160 4.71 17.92 -21.99
N GLN A 161 5.95 17.82 -22.45
CA GLN A 161 6.31 17.13 -23.71
C GLN A 161 6.57 15.62 -23.52
N GLY A 162 6.23 15.03 -22.36
CA GLY A 162 6.37 13.59 -22.08
C GLY A 162 7.75 13.18 -21.56
N GLY A 163 8.64 14.13 -21.28
CA GLY A 163 9.92 13.85 -20.63
C GLY A 163 9.77 13.46 -19.17
N GLN A 164 10.58 12.52 -18.69
CA GLN A 164 10.63 12.17 -17.27
C GLN A 164 11.45 13.20 -16.50
N VAL A 165 10.84 13.82 -15.51
CA VAL A 165 11.46 14.86 -14.70
C VAL A 165 11.42 14.47 -13.22
N LEU A 166 12.56 14.64 -12.54
CA LEU A 166 12.65 14.58 -11.09
C LEU A 166 12.96 15.98 -10.56
N ASP A 167 11.97 16.67 -10.01
CA ASP A 167 12.10 17.97 -9.38
C ASP A 167 12.50 17.79 -7.91
N LEU A 168 13.71 18.18 -7.54
CA LEU A 168 14.25 18.06 -6.18
C LEU A 168 13.85 19.23 -5.27
N GLU A 169 13.18 20.26 -5.81
CA GLU A 169 12.76 21.47 -5.08
C GLU A 169 11.24 21.42 -4.74
N LYS A 170 10.55 20.37 -5.16
CA LYS A 170 9.11 20.13 -4.87
C LYS A 170 8.91 19.12 -3.71
#